data_872aa74d4cbc7f1f8e88c1bd162ff4b1
#
_entry.id   872aa74d4cbc7f1f8e88c1bd162ff4b1
#
_cell.length_a   1.000
_cell.length_b   1.000
_cell.length_c   1.000
_cell.angle_alpha   90.00
_cell.angle_beta   90.00
_cell.angle_gamma   90.00
#
_symmetry.space_group_name_H-M   'P 1'
#
loop_
_entity.id
_entity.type
_entity.pdbx_description
1 polymer ?
#
loop_
_entity_poly.entity_id
_entity_poly.type
_entity_poly.pdbx_seq_one_letter_code
_entity_poly.pdbx_strand_id
1 'polypeptide(L)'
;FADKYKNQPTLAFTHFQPAQPTTVGKRATLWTQEFIMDLEDLEYVMGSLKLLGSKGTTGTQASFLELFNGDQETIDKIDPMIAAKMGFKECYAVSGQTYSRKVDTRVANILAGIAASAHKMSNDIRLLQHLKEVEEPFEKNQIGSSAMAYKRNPMRSERIASLSRYVMIDALNPAITSATQWFERTLDDSANKRLSIPEGFLAIDGILDLCLNVVDGLVVYDKVITKHMMAELPFMATENIMMDAVKAGGDRQELHELIRQHSMAAGRVVKEEGKPNDLIDRIAQDPKF
;
A
#
# COMPACT_ATOMS: atom_id res chain seq x y z
N PHE A 1 0.39 6.57 -14.93
CA PHE A 1 1.58 7.25 -14.41
C PHE A 1 2.85 6.42 -14.61
N ALA A 2 2.89 5.15 -14.17
CA ALA A 2 4.05 4.28 -14.27
C ALA A 2 4.59 4.15 -15.70
N ASP A 3 3.73 3.91 -16.68
CA ASP A 3 4.13 3.79 -18.10
C ASP A 3 4.69 5.12 -18.65
N LYS A 4 4.10 6.24 -18.27
CA LYS A 4 4.58 7.58 -18.68
C LYS A 4 6.02 7.84 -18.21
N TYR A 5 6.38 7.39 -17.01
CA TYR A 5 7.68 7.66 -16.38
C TYR A 5 8.60 6.44 -16.29
N LYS A 6 8.34 5.39 -17.07
CA LYS A 6 9.13 4.15 -17.08
C LYS A 6 10.59 4.34 -17.45
N ASN A 7 10.90 5.39 -18.21
CA ASN A 7 12.24 5.73 -18.65
C ASN A 7 12.88 6.91 -17.91
N GLN A 8 12.19 7.47 -16.89
CA GLN A 8 12.74 8.57 -16.09
C GLN A 8 13.62 8.01 -14.97
N PRO A 9 14.97 8.12 -15.05
CA PRO A 9 15.85 7.62 -14.01
C PRO A 9 15.66 8.41 -12.70
N THR A 10 15.80 7.72 -11.58
CA THR A 10 15.79 8.32 -10.24
C THR A 10 16.63 7.48 -9.28
N LEU A 11 17.04 8.07 -8.16
CA LEU A 11 17.65 7.32 -7.06
C LEU A 11 16.65 6.37 -6.43
N ALA A 12 17.04 5.11 -6.28
CA ALA A 12 16.36 4.24 -5.31
C ALA A 12 16.90 4.49 -3.90
N PHE A 13 16.08 4.22 -2.91
CA PHE A 13 16.44 4.30 -1.50
C PHE A 13 16.18 2.96 -0.82
N THR A 14 17.20 2.46 -0.13
CA THR A 14 17.07 1.35 0.83
C THR A 14 17.51 1.85 2.19
N HIS A 15 16.78 1.50 3.25
CA HIS A 15 17.03 2.07 4.59
C HIS A 15 17.02 3.62 4.60
N PHE A 16 16.29 4.22 3.66
CA PHE A 16 16.25 5.65 3.38
C PHE A 16 17.64 6.27 3.04
N GLN A 17 18.56 5.44 2.55
CA GLN A 17 19.85 5.87 2.02
C GLN A 17 19.87 5.65 0.50
N PRO A 18 20.61 6.50 -0.25
CA PRO A 18 20.80 6.31 -1.68
C PRO A 18 21.34 4.90 -1.98
N ALA A 19 20.70 4.25 -2.95
CA ALA A 19 21.07 2.94 -3.44
C ALA A 19 21.29 3.01 -4.97
N GLN A 20 21.14 1.90 -5.67
CA GLN A 20 21.28 1.88 -7.13
C GLN A 20 20.18 2.70 -7.82
N PRO A 21 20.39 3.19 -9.05
CA PRO A 21 19.37 3.86 -9.83
C PRO A 21 18.18 2.93 -10.14
N THR A 22 16.99 3.54 -10.18
CA THR A 22 15.74 2.94 -10.66
C THR A 22 15.07 3.91 -11.60
N THR A 23 13.77 3.74 -11.88
CA THR A 23 12.96 4.73 -12.57
C THR A 23 11.75 5.17 -11.75
N VAL A 24 11.26 6.37 -12.02
CA VAL A 24 10.04 6.89 -11.40
C VAL A 24 8.86 5.96 -11.68
N GLY A 25 8.75 5.46 -12.92
CA GLY A 25 7.71 4.50 -13.29
C GLY A 25 7.84 3.17 -12.56
N LYS A 26 9.07 2.63 -12.43
CA LYS A 26 9.29 1.38 -11.66
C LYS A 26 8.90 1.54 -10.19
N ARG A 27 9.20 2.68 -9.57
CA ARG A 27 8.75 2.96 -8.20
C ARG A 27 7.22 2.93 -8.09
N ALA A 28 6.52 3.52 -9.04
CA ALA A 28 5.06 3.53 -9.04
C ALA A 28 4.45 2.13 -9.23
N THR A 29 5.13 1.21 -9.91
CA THR A 29 4.65 -0.18 -10.03
C THR A 29 4.64 -0.93 -8.70
N LEU A 30 5.41 -0.50 -7.70
CA LEU A 30 5.34 -1.07 -6.35
C LEU A 30 3.97 -0.77 -5.71
N TRP A 31 3.47 0.46 -5.86
CA TRP A 31 2.13 0.82 -5.39
C TRP A 31 1.04 0.06 -6.13
N THR A 32 1.17 -0.04 -7.45
CA THR A 32 0.22 -0.78 -8.29
C THR A 32 0.15 -2.25 -7.90
N GLN A 33 1.31 -2.89 -7.62
CA GLN A 33 1.36 -4.29 -7.23
C GLN A 33 0.59 -4.56 -5.93
N GLU A 34 0.71 -3.67 -4.94
CA GLU A 34 -0.03 -3.81 -3.68
C GLU A 34 -1.54 -3.73 -3.90
N PHE A 35 -2.03 -2.77 -4.70
CA PHE A 35 -3.46 -2.69 -5.04
C PHE A 35 -3.97 -3.86 -5.89
N ILE A 36 -3.12 -4.48 -6.72
CA ILE A 36 -3.47 -5.72 -7.44
C ILE A 36 -3.69 -6.86 -6.45
N MET A 37 -2.81 -7.02 -5.45
CA MET A 37 -2.99 -8.02 -4.40
C MET A 37 -4.28 -7.78 -3.61
N ASP A 38 -4.58 -6.52 -3.27
CA ASP A 38 -5.84 -6.17 -2.59
C ASP A 38 -7.07 -6.51 -3.44
N LEU A 39 -6.99 -6.32 -4.76
CA LEU A 39 -8.08 -6.66 -5.68
C LEU A 39 -8.30 -8.19 -5.75
N GLU A 40 -7.22 -8.97 -5.83
CA GLU A 40 -7.27 -10.43 -5.80
C GLU A 40 -7.92 -10.94 -4.50
N ASP A 41 -7.52 -10.39 -3.36
CA ASP A 41 -8.10 -10.73 -2.06
C ASP A 41 -9.57 -10.31 -1.96
N LEU A 42 -9.94 -9.14 -2.48
CA LEU A 42 -11.32 -8.66 -2.53
C LEU A 42 -12.19 -9.60 -3.36
N GLU A 43 -11.76 -9.97 -4.57
CA GLU A 43 -12.48 -10.88 -5.45
C GLU A 43 -12.66 -12.26 -4.79
N TYR A 44 -11.63 -12.77 -4.11
CA TYR A 44 -11.72 -14.02 -3.38
C TYR A 44 -12.76 -13.95 -2.25
N VAL A 45 -12.74 -12.89 -1.44
CA VAL A 45 -13.71 -12.73 -0.34
C VAL A 45 -15.12 -12.56 -0.89
N MET A 46 -15.33 -11.71 -1.91
CA MET A 46 -16.63 -11.53 -2.56
C MET A 46 -17.18 -12.86 -3.12
N GLY A 47 -16.33 -13.64 -3.80
CA GLY A 47 -16.71 -14.95 -4.35
C GLY A 47 -17.02 -16.01 -3.28
N SER A 48 -16.55 -15.81 -2.05
CA SER A 48 -16.76 -16.73 -0.92
C SER A 48 -17.96 -16.38 -0.03
N LEU A 49 -18.60 -15.21 -0.26
CA LEU A 49 -19.75 -14.80 0.52
C LEU A 49 -20.96 -15.68 0.20
N LYS A 50 -21.64 -16.13 1.24
CA LYS A 50 -22.86 -16.93 1.16
C LYS A 50 -23.99 -16.23 1.90
N LEU A 51 -25.21 -16.56 1.55
CA LEU A 51 -26.38 -16.09 2.28
C LEU A 51 -26.53 -16.87 3.60
N LEU A 52 -27.11 -16.26 4.60
CA LEU A 52 -27.46 -16.95 5.86
C LEU A 52 -28.43 -18.11 5.61
N GLY A 53 -29.44 -17.89 4.79
CA GLY A 53 -30.58 -18.76 4.62
C GLY A 53 -31.64 -18.57 5.69
N SER A 54 -32.58 -19.49 5.76
CA SER A 54 -33.65 -19.51 6.78
C SER A 54 -33.49 -20.73 7.67
N LYS A 55 -32.84 -20.54 8.82
CA LYS A 55 -32.49 -21.66 9.73
C LYS A 55 -33.20 -21.60 11.10
N GLY A 56 -33.98 -20.56 11.33
CA GLY A 56 -34.72 -20.38 12.60
C GLY A 56 -33.90 -19.82 13.75
N THR A 57 -34.45 -19.79 14.92
CA THR A 57 -33.96 -19.10 16.12
C THR A 57 -32.57 -19.61 16.56
N THR A 58 -32.29 -20.88 16.39
CA THR A 58 -31.06 -21.54 16.84
C THR A 58 -30.26 -22.20 15.71
N GLY A 59 -30.71 -22.02 14.47
CA GLY A 59 -30.04 -22.59 13.30
C GLY A 59 -30.37 -24.05 13.00
N THR A 60 -31.38 -24.63 13.68
CA THR A 60 -31.70 -26.05 13.57
C THR A 60 -32.79 -26.37 12.54
N GLN A 61 -33.54 -25.37 12.06
CA GLN A 61 -34.71 -25.50 11.18
C GLN A 61 -35.84 -26.38 11.81
N ALA A 62 -35.83 -26.57 13.14
CA ALA A 62 -36.78 -27.43 13.84
C ALA A 62 -38.25 -27.05 13.61
N SER A 63 -38.56 -25.74 13.56
CA SER A 63 -39.93 -25.26 13.26
C SER A 63 -40.40 -25.63 11.86
N PHE A 64 -39.49 -25.69 10.89
CA PHE A 64 -39.83 -26.15 9.53
C PHE A 64 -40.02 -27.66 9.47
N LEU A 65 -39.23 -28.43 10.25
CA LEU A 65 -39.40 -29.86 10.35
C LEU A 65 -40.77 -30.21 10.90
N GLU A 66 -41.23 -29.49 11.91
CA GLU A 66 -42.58 -29.63 12.46
C GLU A 66 -43.67 -29.21 11.44
N LEU A 67 -43.48 -28.06 10.76
CA LEU A 67 -44.42 -27.54 9.77
C LEU A 67 -44.61 -28.50 8.58
N PHE A 68 -43.55 -29.16 8.14
CA PHE A 68 -43.58 -30.11 7.05
C PHE A 68 -43.71 -31.55 7.47
N ASN A 69 -44.20 -31.82 8.71
CA ASN A 69 -44.45 -33.15 9.26
C ASN A 69 -43.23 -34.11 9.13
N GLY A 70 -42.03 -33.61 9.31
CA GLY A 70 -40.81 -34.40 9.25
C GLY A 70 -40.25 -34.61 7.84
N ASP A 71 -40.77 -33.94 6.81
CA ASP A 71 -40.24 -34.00 5.44
C ASP A 71 -38.95 -33.23 5.29
N GLN A 72 -37.82 -33.90 5.57
CA GLN A 72 -36.49 -33.32 5.48
C GLN A 72 -36.12 -32.93 4.05
N GLU A 73 -36.57 -33.69 3.04
CA GLU A 73 -36.26 -33.42 1.64
C GLU A 73 -36.84 -32.06 1.18
N THR A 74 -38.03 -31.71 1.64
CA THR A 74 -38.63 -30.39 1.37
C THR A 74 -37.88 -29.28 2.12
N ILE A 75 -37.43 -29.52 3.34
CA ILE A 75 -36.67 -28.53 4.12
C ILE A 75 -35.31 -28.25 3.48
N ASP A 76 -34.61 -29.26 2.99
CA ASP A 76 -33.31 -29.12 2.31
C ASP A 76 -33.37 -28.25 1.06
N LYS A 77 -34.55 -28.07 0.47
CA LYS A 77 -34.77 -27.19 -0.70
C LYS A 77 -34.95 -25.70 -0.33
N ILE A 78 -35.23 -25.36 0.93
CA ILE A 78 -35.53 -23.99 1.36
C ILE A 78 -34.35 -23.05 1.12
N ASP A 79 -33.20 -23.37 1.65
CA ASP A 79 -32.01 -22.51 1.56
C ASP A 79 -31.50 -22.34 0.12
N PRO A 80 -31.38 -23.38 -0.72
CA PRO A 80 -31.07 -23.22 -2.14
C PRO A 80 -32.06 -22.31 -2.88
N MET A 81 -33.36 -22.44 -2.62
CA MET A 81 -34.38 -21.58 -3.25
C MET A 81 -34.24 -20.11 -2.80
N ILE A 82 -33.96 -19.86 -1.52
CA ILE A 82 -33.74 -18.50 -1.01
C ILE A 82 -32.47 -17.93 -1.62
N ALA A 83 -31.36 -18.67 -1.63
CA ALA A 83 -30.11 -18.24 -2.23
C ALA A 83 -30.29 -17.83 -3.70
N ALA A 84 -30.93 -18.68 -4.50
CA ALA A 84 -31.22 -18.39 -5.89
C ALA A 84 -32.06 -17.11 -6.11
N LYS A 85 -33.12 -16.93 -5.30
CA LYS A 85 -33.98 -15.73 -5.35
C LYS A 85 -33.23 -14.44 -4.95
N MET A 86 -32.24 -14.55 -4.06
CA MET A 86 -31.45 -13.43 -3.59
C MET A 86 -30.17 -13.19 -4.42
N GLY A 87 -29.94 -13.98 -5.46
CA GLY A 87 -28.77 -13.85 -6.34
C GLY A 87 -27.47 -14.42 -5.77
N PHE A 88 -27.56 -15.27 -4.74
CA PHE A 88 -26.42 -15.98 -4.17
C PHE A 88 -26.32 -17.40 -4.75
N LYS A 89 -25.10 -17.93 -4.80
CA LYS A 89 -24.86 -19.30 -5.26
C LYS A 89 -25.37 -20.33 -4.23
N GLU A 90 -25.19 -20.04 -2.95
CA GLU A 90 -25.52 -20.96 -1.85
C GLU A 90 -25.72 -20.22 -0.52
N CYS A 91 -26.24 -20.94 0.46
CA CYS A 91 -26.27 -20.51 1.86
C CYS A 91 -25.16 -21.15 2.67
N TYR A 92 -24.82 -20.57 3.83
CA TYR A 92 -23.98 -21.23 4.80
C TYR A 92 -24.65 -22.52 5.27
N ALA A 93 -23.92 -23.64 5.24
CA ALA A 93 -24.47 -24.94 5.67
C ALA A 93 -24.82 -24.95 7.15
N VAL A 94 -24.04 -24.26 7.97
CA VAL A 94 -24.20 -24.20 9.44
C VAL A 94 -24.22 -22.75 9.90
N SER A 95 -25.18 -22.42 10.73
CA SER A 95 -25.26 -21.14 11.45
C SER A 95 -25.98 -21.30 12.77
N GLY A 96 -25.82 -20.35 13.69
CA GLY A 96 -26.76 -20.15 14.79
C GLY A 96 -27.97 -19.33 14.31
N GLN A 97 -28.45 -18.40 15.15
CA GLN A 97 -29.50 -17.46 14.75
C GLN A 97 -29.04 -16.51 13.66
N THR A 98 -27.74 -16.23 13.58
CA THR A 98 -27.13 -15.35 12.60
C THR A 98 -25.99 -16.07 11.88
N TYR A 99 -25.52 -15.51 10.75
CA TYR A 99 -24.26 -15.96 10.14
C TYR A 99 -23.08 -15.69 11.09
N SER A 100 -22.03 -16.47 10.96
CA SER A 100 -20.81 -16.27 11.75
C SER A 100 -20.26 -14.85 11.59
N ARG A 101 -20.02 -14.13 12.67
CA ARG A 101 -19.43 -12.78 12.64
C ARG A 101 -18.00 -12.77 12.10
N LYS A 102 -17.40 -13.93 11.90
CA LYS A 102 -16.15 -14.07 11.18
C LYS A 102 -16.24 -13.58 9.72
N VAL A 103 -17.42 -13.57 9.13
CA VAL A 103 -17.67 -12.98 7.81
C VAL A 103 -17.38 -11.49 7.83
N ASP A 104 -17.88 -10.78 8.83
CA ASP A 104 -17.64 -9.34 9.01
C ASP A 104 -16.14 -9.05 9.20
N THR A 105 -15.43 -9.89 9.95
CA THR A 105 -13.97 -9.84 10.11
C THR A 105 -13.23 -9.98 8.77
N ARG A 106 -13.66 -10.92 7.93
CA ARG A 106 -13.03 -11.13 6.61
C ARG A 106 -13.20 -9.90 5.72
N VAL A 107 -14.38 -9.31 5.71
CA VAL A 107 -14.65 -8.08 4.94
C VAL A 107 -13.81 -6.91 5.49
N ALA A 108 -13.79 -6.71 6.80
CA ALA A 108 -13.02 -5.62 7.40
C ALA A 108 -11.50 -5.75 7.16
N ASN A 109 -10.97 -6.99 7.12
CA ASN A 109 -9.56 -7.22 6.81
C ASN A 109 -9.19 -6.81 5.38
N ILE A 110 -10.11 -6.99 4.41
CA ILE A 110 -9.88 -6.47 3.05
C ILE A 110 -9.83 -4.94 3.05
N LEU A 111 -10.75 -4.28 3.74
CA LEU A 111 -10.71 -2.82 3.85
C LEU A 111 -9.41 -2.34 4.51
N ALA A 112 -8.93 -3.04 5.54
CA ALA A 112 -7.65 -2.74 6.18
C ALA A 112 -6.45 -2.97 5.25
N GLY A 113 -6.48 -4.00 4.40
CA GLY A 113 -5.46 -4.24 3.36
C GLY A 113 -5.36 -3.08 2.39
N ILE A 114 -6.48 -2.70 1.78
CA ILE A 114 -6.57 -1.55 0.86
C ILE A 114 -6.07 -0.26 1.55
N ALA A 115 -6.47 -0.05 2.81
CA ALA A 115 -6.00 1.09 3.58
C ALA A 115 -4.49 1.08 3.80
N ALA A 116 -3.89 -0.09 4.06
CA ALA A 116 -2.45 -0.24 4.24
C ALA A 116 -1.67 0.10 2.95
N SER A 117 -2.13 -0.39 1.79
CA SER A 117 -1.55 -0.06 0.48
C SER A 117 -1.63 1.43 0.17
N ALA A 118 -2.80 2.04 0.40
CA ALA A 118 -2.99 3.49 0.23
C ALA A 118 -2.10 4.30 1.18
N HIS A 119 -1.96 3.87 2.44
CA HIS A 119 -1.09 4.53 3.41
C HIS A 119 0.37 4.48 2.96
N LYS A 120 0.83 3.32 2.50
CA LYS A 120 2.21 3.14 2.00
C LYS A 120 2.48 4.06 0.81
N MET A 121 1.62 4.08 -0.19
CA MET A 121 1.73 4.99 -1.34
C MET A 121 1.78 6.45 -0.90
N SER A 122 0.90 6.86 0.00
CA SER A 122 0.86 8.24 0.50
C SER A 122 2.12 8.65 1.25
N ASN A 123 2.75 7.75 1.98
CA ASN A 123 4.04 8.01 2.64
C ASN A 123 5.15 8.23 1.61
N ASP A 124 5.26 7.38 0.59
CA ASP A 124 6.25 7.54 -0.47
C ASP A 124 6.09 8.92 -1.16
N ILE A 125 4.85 9.31 -1.49
CA ILE A 125 4.58 10.61 -2.13
C ILE A 125 5.00 11.76 -1.20
N ARG A 126 4.70 11.70 0.09
CA ARG A 126 5.11 12.72 1.06
C ARG A 126 6.62 12.84 1.18
N LEU A 127 7.35 11.72 1.18
CA LEU A 127 8.81 11.69 1.19
C LEU A 127 9.40 12.24 -0.12
N LEU A 128 8.82 11.87 -1.26
CA LEU A 128 9.23 12.39 -2.57
C LEU A 128 8.95 13.91 -2.70
N GLN A 129 7.87 14.40 -2.11
CA GLN A 129 7.56 15.83 -2.07
C GLN A 129 8.53 16.59 -1.14
N HIS A 130 8.95 15.98 -0.01
CA HIS A 130 10.03 16.53 0.81
C HIS A 130 11.33 16.69 0.02
N LEU A 131 11.66 15.71 -0.82
CA LEU A 131 12.81 15.76 -1.74
C LEU A 131 12.60 16.72 -2.92
N LYS A 132 11.40 17.27 -3.10
CA LYS A 132 11.01 18.11 -4.24
C LYS A 132 11.13 17.39 -5.59
N GLU A 133 11.05 16.08 -5.60
CA GLU A 133 11.15 15.25 -6.80
C GLU A 133 9.79 14.99 -7.44
N VAL A 134 8.76 14.79 -6.59
CA VAL A 134 7.37 14.57 -7.01
C VAL A 134 6.47 15.34 -6.06
N GLU A 135 5.44 15.96 -6.59
CA GLU A 135 4.41 16.66 -5.80
C GLU A 135 3.02 16.16 -6.16
N GLU A 136 2.11 16.14 -5.16
CA GLU A 136 0.70 15.96 -5.43
C GLU A 136 0.10 17.17 -6.16
N PRO A 137 -1.05 17.02 -6.87
CA PRO A 137 -1.64 18.12 -7.60
C PRO A 137 -1.99 19.29 -6.68
N PHE A 138 -1.71 20.49 -7.16
CA PHE A 138 -2.02 21.75 -6.48
C PHE A 138 -2.90 22.63 -7.37
N GLU A 139 -4.08 22.96 -6.91
CA GLU A 139 -5.02 23.75 -7.67
C GLU A 139 -4.68 25.25 -7.66
N LYS A 140 -5.04 25.96 -8.74
CA LYS A 140 -4.69 27.39 -8.91
C LYS A 140 -5.12 28.28 -7.75
N ASN A 141 -6.24 27.93 -7.10
CA ASN A 141 -6.81 28.71 -5.98
C ASN A 141 -6.57 28.07 -4.62
N GLN A 142 -5.75 27.01 -4.55
CA GLN A 142 -5.46 26.32 -3.30
C GLN A 142 -4.45 27.14 -2.48
N ILE A 143 -4.75 27.37 -1.21
CA ILE A 143 -3.84 28.02 -0.27
C ILE A 143 -3.05 26.93 0.45
N GLY A 144 -1.74 26.86 0.18
CA GLY A 144 -0.85 25.86 0.81
C GLY A 144 -0.44 26.23 2.25
N SER A 145 -0.32 27.52 2.54
CA SER A 145 0.06 28.03 3.86
C SER A 145 -0.32 29.51 3.97
N SER A 146 -0.89 29.89 5.10
CA SER A 146 -1.22 31.30 5.37
C SER A 146 0.01 32.20 5.64
N ALA A 147 1.11 31.58 6.08
CA ALA A 147 2.34 32.31 6.43
C ALA A 147 3.39 32.31 5.31
N MET A 148 3.41 31.27 4.46
CA MET A 148 4.37 31.12 3.38
C MET A 148 3.66 30.68 2.10
N ALA A 149 3.34 31.62 1.23
CA ALA A 149 2.57 31.39 0.01
C ALA A 149 3.21 30.37 -0.97
N TYR A 150 4.53 30.23 -0.92
CA TYR A 150 5.27 29.24 -1.71
C TYR A 150 5.11 27.80 -1.21
N LYS A 151 4.80 27.59 0.06
CA LYS A 151 4.76 26.29 0.70
C LYS A 151 3.60 25.46 0.19
N ARG A 152 3.90 24.30 -0.38
CA ARG A 152 2.94 23.29 -0.82
C ARG A 152 2.98 22.09 0.09
N ASN A 153 1.93 21.89 0.86
CA ASN A 153 1.83 20.74 1.77
C ASN A 153 1.14 19.58 1.04
N PRO A 154 1.59 18.33 1.23
CA PRO A 154 0.95 17.14 0.67
C PRO A 154 -0.33 16.78 1.44
N MET A 155 -1.31 17.69 1.47
CA MET A 155 -2.50 17.57 2.34
C MET A 155 -3.39 16.40 1.97
N ARG A 156 -3.47 16.04 0.68
CA ARG A 156 -4.26 14.89 0.23
C ARG A 156 -3.62 13.59 0.67
N SER A 157 -2.32 13.45 0.49
CA SER A 157 -1.54 12.31 0.96
C SER A 157 -1.55 12.19 2.49
N GLU A 158 -1.52 13.30 3.22
CA GLU A 158 -1.67 13.30 4.68
C GLU A 158 -3.07 12.82 5.10
N ARG A 159 -4.12 13.21 4.38
CA ARG A 159 -5.49 12.76 4.61
C ARG A 159 -5.67 11.28 4.31
N ILE A 160 -5.10 10.77 3.21
CA ILE A 160 -5.04 9.34 2.89
C ILE A 160 -4.43 8.58 4.07
N ALA A 161 -3.24 8.98 4.52
CA ALA A 161 -2.55 8.34 5.65
C ALA A 161 -3.38 8.36 6.95
N SER A 162 -4.06 9.47 7.23
CA SER A 162 -4.89 9.63 8.42
C SER A 162 -6.10 8.70 8.41
N LEU A 163 -6.87 8.71 7.32
CA LEU A 163 -8.05 7.85 7.16
C LEU A 163 -7.67 6.37 7.12
N SER A 164 -6.55 6.04 6.47
CA SER A 164 -6.06 4.66 6.41
C SER A 164 -5.77 4.09 7.80
N ARG A 165 -5.14 4.86 8.68
CA ARG A 165 -4.94 4.41 10.08
C ARG A 165 -6.26 4.15 10.79
N TYR A 166 -7.27 4.99 10.57
CA TYR A 166 -8.59 4.78 11.12
C TYR A 166 -9.16 3.43 10.68
N VAL A 167 -9.18 3.14 9.38
CA VAL A 167 -9.71 1.88 8.83
C VAL A 167 -8.96 0.66 9.36
N MET A 168 -7.62 0.71 9.40
CA MET A 168 -6.81 -0.40 9.91
C MET A 168 -7.13 -0.72 11.39
N ILE A 169 -7.38 0.29 12.22
CA ILE A 169 -7.75 0.09 13.62
C ILE A 169 -9.22 -0.32 13.74
N ASP A 170 -10.12 0.27 12.96
CA ASP A 170 -11.53 -0.08 12.95
C ASP A 170 -11.78 -1.56 12.62
N ALA A 171 -10.94 -2.16 11.76
CA ALA A 171 -11.01 -3.58 11.41
C ALA A 171 -10.86 -4.54 12.63
N LEU A 172 -10.34 -4.07 13.76
CA LEU A 172 -10.30 -4.83 15.01
C LEU A 172 -11.70 -5.02 15.62
N ASN A 173 -12.63 -4.09 15.38
CA ASN A 173 -14.00 -4.19 15.92
C ASN A 173 -14.70 -5.49 15.50
N PRO A 174 -14.82 -5.82 14.19
CA PRO A 174 -15.42 -7.09 13.77
C PRO A 174 -14.65 -8.32 14.26
N ALA A 175 -13.34 -8.25 14.37
CA ALA A 175 -12.53 -9.36 14.87
C ALA A 175 -12.83 -9.67 16.35
N ILE A 176 -12.86 -8.66 17.20
CA ILE A 176 -13.19 -8.77 18.63
C ILE A 176 -14.64 -9.22 18.78
N THR A 177 -15.56 -8.61 18.03
CA THR A 177 -16.99 -9.00 18.04
C THR A 177 -17.16 -10.47 17.67
N SER A 178 -16.45 -10.96 16.66
CA SER A 178 -16.49 -12.38 16.29
C SER A 178 -15.99 -13.29 17.41
N ALA A 179 -14.91 -12.90 18.09
CA ALA A 179 -14.30 -13.68 19.17
C ALA A 179 -15.16 -13.74 20.45
N THR A 180 -16.00 -12.75 20.68
CA THR A 180 -16.81 -12.62 21.89
C THR A 180 -18.26 -13.08 21.73
N GLN A 181 -18.65 -13.67 20.59
CA GLN A 181 -19.99 -14.24 20.41
C GLN A 181 -20.20 -15.46 21.32
N TRP A 182 -21.43 -15.59 21.82
CA TRP A 182 -21.83 -16.68 22.70
C TRP A 182 -22.80 -17.62 22.01
N PHE A 183 -22.50 -18.90 22.01
CA PHE A 183 -23.39 -19.97 21.54
C PHE A 183 -24.08 -19.61 20.20
N GLU A 184 -25.40 -19.67 20.15
CA GLU A 184 -26.21 -19.43 18.94
C GLU A 184 -26.48 -17.95 18.68
N ARG A 185 -26.38 -17.08 19.71
CA ARG A 185 -26.59 -15.63 19.61
C ARG A 185 -26.16 -14.88 20.84
N THR A 186 -25.48 -13.75 20.64
CA THR A 186 -25.43 -12.61 21.55
C THR A 186 -25.73 -11.33 20.77
N LEU A 187 -26.16 -10.25 21.45
CA LEU A 187 -26.60 -9.02 20.80
C LEU A 187 -25.52 -7.91 20.78
N ASP A 188 -24.39 -8.13 21.42
CA ASP A 188 -23.29 -7.14 21.50
C ASP A 188 -22.68 -6.77 20.13
N ASP A 189 -22.83 -7.61 19.13
CA ASP A 189 -22.46 -7.33 17.76
C ASP A 189 -23.27 -6.21 17.10
N SER A 190 -24.52 -6.07 17.51
CA SER A 190 -25.56 -5.34 16.78
C SER A 190 -25.23 -3.84 16.60
N ALA A 191 -24.87 -3.14 17.68
CA ALA A 191 -24.50 -1.73 17.60
C ALA A 191 -23.11 -1.55 16.98
N ASN A 192 -22.11 -2.33 17.41
CA ASN A 192 -20.73 -2.21 16.95
C ASN A 192 -20.61 -2.36 15.42
N LYS A 193 -21.18 -3.42 14.84
CA LYS A 193 -21.08 -3.66 13.40
C LYS A 193 -21.78 -2.60 12.54
N ARG A 194 -22.80 -1.91 13.08
CA ARG A 194 -23.52 -0.84 12.38
C ARG A 194 -22.73 0.45 12.29
N LEU A 195 -21.71 0.59 13.12
CA LEU A 195 -20.74 1.67 13.06
C LEU A 195 -19.51 1.25 12.25
N SER A 196 -18.82 0.21 12.69
CA SER A 196 -17.53 -0.20 12.16
C SER A 196 -17.60 -0.57 10.66
N ILE A 197 -18.57 -1.33 10.23
CA ILE A 197 -18.64 -1.76 8.82
C ILE A 197 -18.96 -0.59 7.88
N PRO A 198 -20.04 0.19 8.08
CA PRO A 198 -20.34 1.33 7.22
C PRO A 198 -19.24 2.38 7.21
N GLU A 199 -18.67 2.71 8.36
CA GLU A 199 -17.59 3.70 8.45
C GLU A 199 -16.32 3.23 7.75
N GLY A 200 -15.98 1.94 7.86
CA GLY A 200 -14.87 1.33 7.13
C GLY A 200 -15.04 1.48 5.62
N PHE A 201 -16.21 1.17 5.07
CA PHE A 201 -16.51 1.34 3.64
C PHE A 201 -16.48 2.79 3.20
N LEU A 202 -17.13 3.70 3.93
CA LEU A 202 -17.14 5.13 3.61
C LEU A 202 -15.73 5.73 3.63
N ALA A 203 -14.92 5.33 4.61
CA ALA A 203 -13.54 5.79 4.69
C ALA A 203 -12.69 5.27 3.53
N ILE A 204 -12.83 4.00 3.14
CA ILE A 204 -12.13 3.42 1.97
C ILE A 204 -12.55 4.11 0.68
N ASP A 205 -13.83 4.35 0.47
CA ASP A 205 -14.33 5.09 -0.70
C ASP A 205 -13.65 6.47 -0.81
N GLY A 206 -13.65 7.23 0.28
CA GLY A 206 -12.96 8.53 0.33
C GLY A 206 -11.44 8.43 0.15
N ILE A 207 -10.79 7.37 0.66
CA ILE A 207 -9.36 7.11 0.45
C ILE A 207 -9.07 6.86 -1.02
N LEU A 208 -9.85 5.99 -1.68
CA LEU A 208 -9.65 5.65 -3.09
C LEU A 208 -9.87 6.85 -4.00
N ASP A 209 -10.89 7.67 -3.75
CA ASP A 209 -11.12 8.93 -4.46
C ASP A 209 -9.90 9.89 -4.33
N LEU A 210 -9.36 10.01 -3.13
CA LEU A 210 -8.14 10.80 -2.92
C LEU A 210 -6.94 10.20 -3.64
N CYS A 211 -6.77 8.88 -3.63
CA CYS A 211 -5.70 8.20 -4.34
C CYS A 211 -5.76 8.47 -5.85
N LEU A 212 -6.95 8.33 -6.45
CA LEU A 212 -7.16 8.61 -7.87
C LEU A 212 -6.83 10.06 -8.20
N ASN A 213 -7.33 11.00 -7.40
CA ASN A 213 -7.07 12.42 -7.58
C ASN A 213 -5.57 12.76 -7.49
N VAL A 214 -4.87 12.18 -6.52
CA VAL A 214 -3.42 12.40 -6.34
C VAL A 214 -2.64 11.83 -7.51
N VAL A 215 -2.90 10.56 -7.89
CA VAL A 215 -2.14 9.87 -8.95
C VAL A 215 -2.36 10.50 -10.33
N ASP A 216 -3.59 10.94 -10.62
CA ASP A 216 -3.91 11.59 -11.90
C ASP A 216 -3.18 12.92 -12.07
N GLY A 217 -2.93 13.63 -10.97
CA GLY A 217 -2.31 14.95 -10.97
C GLY A 217 -0.86 15.03 -10.51
N LEU A 218 -0.16 13.91 -10.26
CA LEU A 218 1.23 13.91 -9.80
C LEU A 218 2.15 14.68 -10.76
N VAL A 219 2.90 15.62 -10.20
CA VAL A 219 3.90 16.42 -10.89
C VAL A 219 5.29 15.87 -10.62
N VAL A 220 6.07 15.60 -11.67
CA VAL A 220 7.44 15.08 -11.58
C VAL A 220 8.43 16.16 -12.02
N TYR A 221 9.42 16.42 -11.17
CA TYR A 221 10.48 17.40 -11.43
C TYR A 221 11.78 16.70 -11.86
N ASP A 222 11.89 16.39 -13.14
CA ASP A 222 12.99 15.65 -13.75
C ASP A 222 14.37 16.26 -13.48
N LYS A 223 14.48 17.58 -13.49
CA LYS A 223 15.73 18.31 -13.21
C LYS A 223 16.19 18.17 -11.76
N VAL A 224 15.24 18.16 -10.81
CA VAL A 224 15.55 17.95 -9.39
C VAL A 224 16.01 16.52 -9.17
N ILE A 225 15.30 15.56 -9.76
CA ILE A 225 15.67 14.14 -9.72
C ILE A 225 17.07 13.91 -10.30
N THR A 226 17.36 14.49 -11.47
CA THR A 226 18.67 14.41 -12.10
C THR A 226 19.76 15.00 -11.21
N LYS A 227 19.52 16.17 -10.60
CA LYS A 227 20.46 16.79 -9.67
C LYS A 227 20.79 15.87 -8.49
N HIS A 228 19.79 15.27 -7.87
CA HIS A 228 20.00 14.36 -6.74
C HIS A 228 20.74 13.10 -7.16
N MET A 229 20.35 12.51 -8.30
CA MET A 229 21.01 11.33 -8.83
C MET A 229 22.48 11.59 -9.16
N MET A 230 22.78 12.72 -9.81
CA MET A 230 24.16 13.06 -10.18
C MET A 230 25.07 13.34 -8.98
N ALA A 231 24.51 13.77 -7.84
CA ALA A 231 25.27 13.94 -6.62
C ALA A 231 25.74 12.60 -6.02
N GLU A 232 24.99 11.54 -6.21
CA GLU A 232 25.27 10.21 -5.65
C GLU A 232 25.87 9.23 -6.67
N LEU A 233 25.67 9.47 -7.97
CA LEU A 233 26.10 8.60 -9.06
C LEU A 233 27.60 8.25 -8.99
N PRO A 234 28.54 9.18 -8.65
CA PRO A 234 29.95 8.84 -8.52
C PRO A 234 30.21 7.68 -7.56
N PHE A 235 29.54 7.65 -6.41
CA PHE A 235 29.68 6.54 -5.47
C PHE A 235 29.11 5.22 -6.00
N MET A 236 28.04 5.27 -6.79
CA MET A 236 27.42 4.08 -7.39
C MET A 236 28.22 3.51 -8.55
N ALA A 237 28.95 4.37 -9.28
CA ALA A 237 29.76 3.99 -10.43
C ALA A 237 31.07 3.26 -10.05
N THR A 238 31.43 3.25 -8.78
CA THR A 238 32.72 2.70 -8.31
C THR A 238 32.92 1.23 -8.68
N GLU A 239 31.88 0.41 -8.66
CA GLU A 239 31.97 -0.98 -9.08
C GLU A 239 32.28 -1.11 -10.58
N ASN A 240 31.61 -0.34 -11.42
CA ASN A 240 31.83 -0.34 -12.84
C ASN A 240 33.25 0.14 -13.19
N ILE A 241 33.69 1.22 -12.55
CA ILE A 241 35.04 1.77 -12.71
C ILE A 241 36.10 0.70 -12.34
N MET A 242 35.92 0.06 -11.19
CA MET A 242 36.80 -1.02 -10.73
C MET A 242 36.87 -2.16 -11.76
N MET A 243 35.70 -2.61 -12.24
CA MET A 243 35.65 -3.71 -13.21
C MET A 243 36.30 -3.38 -14.55
N ASP A 244 36.12 -2.15 -15.01
CA ASP A 244 36.75 -1.71 -16.26
C ASP A 244 38.27 -1.54 -16.12
N ALA A 245 38.74 -1.04 -14.97
CA ALA A 245 40.18 -0.98 -14.67
C ALA A 245 40.82 -2.37 -14.54
N VAL A 246 40.08 -3.35 -13.96
CA VAL A 246 40.54 -4.75 -13.91
C VAL A 246 40.65 -5.36 -15.32
N LYS A 247 39.67 -5.09 -16.20
CA LYS A 247 39.72 -5.53 -17.59
C LYS A 247 40.91 -4.91 -18.34
N ALA A 248 41.31 -3.70 -17.97
CA ALA A 248 42.51 -3.04 -18.51
C ALA A 248 43.83 -3.59 -17.95
N GLY A 249 43.81 -4.54 -17.01
CA GLY A 249 44.96 -5.22 -16.47
C GLY A 249 45.34 -4.84 -15.03
N GLY A 250 44.53 -4.02 -14.34
CA GLY A 250 44.76 -3.63 -12.97
C GLY A 250 44.49 -4.76 -11.95
N ASP A 251 45.20 -4.73 -10.81
CA ASP A 251 44.94 -5.67 -9.71
C ASP A 251 43.65 -5.32 -8.96
N ARG A 252 42.69 -6.25 -8.89
CA ARG A 252 41.38 -6.03 -8.30
C ARG A 252 41.44 -5.61 -6.83
N GLN A 253 42.37 -6.17 -6.03
CA GLN A 253 42.45 -5.85 -4.61
C GLN A 253 43.06 -4.46 -4.39
N GLU A 254 44.09 -4.12 -5.12
CA GLU A 254 44.69 -2.79 -5.10
C GLU A 254 43.67 -1.72 -5.53
N LEU A 255 43.01 -1.92 -6.65
CA LEU A 255 41.98 -1.00 -7.15
C LEU A 255 40.80 -0.82 -6.18
N HIS A 256 40.34 -1.91 -5.55
CA HIS A 256 39.30 -1.83 -4.54
C HIS A 256 39.70 -0.97 -3.35
N GLU A 257 40.94 -1.14 -2.85
CA GLU A 257 41.44 -0.34 -1.71
C GLU A 257 41.58 1.13 -2.08
N LEU A 258 42.09 1.44 -3.29
CA LEU A 258 42.19 2.81 -3.77
C LEU A 258 40.80 3.48 -3.91
N ILE A 259 39.83 2.78 -4.52
CA ILE A 259 38.44 3.27 -4.60
C ILE A 259 37.88 3.53 -3.23
N ARG A 260 38.11 2.64 -2.25
CA ARG A 260 37.67 2.83 -0.87
C ARG A 260 38.26 4.10 -0.28
N GLN A 261 39.58 4.33 -0.44
CA GLN A 261 40.26 5.54 0.09
C GLN A 261 39.73 6.81 -0.58
N HIS A 262 39.59 6.83 -1.92
CA HIS A 262 39.04 7.96 -2.64
C HIS A 262 37.57 8.23 -2.27
N SER A 263 36.75 7.17 -2.10
CA SER A 263 35.36 7.31 -1.68
C SER A 263 35.23 7.88 -0.27
N MET A 264 36.09 7.46 0.66
CA MET A 264 36.10 8.03 2.02
C MET A 264 36.53 9.51 2.02
N ALA A 265 37.50 9.88 1.19
CA ALA A 265 37.94 11.26 1.06
C ALA A 265 36.84 12.14 0.43
N ALA A 266 36.23 11.68 -0.67
CA ALA A 266 35.11 12.38 -1.30
C ALA A 266 33.91 12.50 -0.36
N GLY A 267 33.62 11.44 0.40
CA GLY A 267 32.55 11.45 1.42
C GLY A 267 32.75 12.52 2.49
N ARG A 268 33.99 12.80 2.93
CA ARG A 268 34.30 13.90 3.85
C ARG A 268 34.05 15.26 3.18
N VAL A 269 34.49 15.44 1.95
CA VAL A 269 34.26 16.68 1.18
C VAL A 269 32.75 16.99 1.12
N VAL A 270 31.94 15.98 0.82
CA VAL A 270 30.47 16.14 0.74
C VAL A 270 29.87 16.43 2.12
N LYS A 271 30.25 15.67 3.16
CA LYS A 271 29.58 15.71 4.47
C LYS A 271 30.13 16.78 5.41
N GLU A 272 31.44 16.98 5.42
CA GLU A 272 32.08 17.91 6.36
C GLU A 272 32.26 19.30 5.76
N GLU A 273 32.49 19.40 4.44
CA GLU A 273 32.74 20.68 3.76
C GLU A 273 31.51 21.18 2.96
N GLY A 274 30.47 20.34 2.78
CA GLY A 274 29.26 20.71 2.01
C GLY A 274 29.53 20.97 0.53
N LYS A 275 30.61 20.46 -0.02
CA LYS A 275 31.03 20.65 -1.43
C LYS A 275 30.48 19.53 -2.32
N PRO A 276 30.45 19.73 -3.64
CA PRO A 276 30.12 18.67 -4.60
C PRO A 276 31.03 17.44 -4.45
N ASN A 277 30.50 16.28 -4.85
CA ASN A 277 31.23 15.03 -4.89
C ASN A 277 32.32 15.05 -5.94
N ASP A 278 33.58 14.93 -5.53
CA ASP A 278 34.78 14.98 -6.39
C ASP A 278 35.41 13.59 -6.64
N LEU A 279 34.68 12.51 -6.34
CA LEU A 279 35.22 11.15 -6.43
C LEU A 279 35.76 10.78 -7.80
N ILE A 280 35.03 11.14 -8.86
CA ILE A 280 35.46 10.83 -10.24
C ILE A 280 36.75 11.55 -10.59
N ASP A 281 36.89 12.82 -10.21
CA ASP A 281 38.11 13.60 -10.43
C ASP A 281 39.31 13.01 -9.68
N ARG A 282 39.10 12.52 -8.45
CA ARG A 282 40.13 11.85 -7.68
C ARG A 282 40.61 10.57 -8.31
N ILE A 283 39.65 9.73 -8.78
CA ILE A 283 40.00 8.47 -9.49
C ILE A 283 40.71 8.77 -10.81
N ALA A 284 40.23 9.74 -11.59
CA ALA A 284 40.80 10.11 -12.86
C ALA A 284 42.22 10.68 -12.76
N GLN A 285 42.62 11.22 -11.60
CA GLN A 285 43.96 11.73 -11.33
C GLN A 285 44.91 10.68 -10.74
N ASP A 286 44.39 9.53 -10.35
CA ASP A 286 45.19 8.44 -9.80
C ASP A 286 45.84 7.62 -10.94
N PRO A 287 47.16 7.53 -11.00
CA PRO A 287 47.85 6.85 -12.11
C PRO A 287 47.65 5.34 -12.14
N LYS A 288 46.95 4.77 -11.18
CA LYS A 288 46.59 3.34 -11.13
C LYS A 288 45.31 3.01 -11.88
N PHE A 289 44.50 4.01 -12.24
CA PHE A 289 43.32 3.90 -13.06
C PHE A 289 43.57 4.43 -14.47
#